data_03658c272910b2436fba20696382204c
#
_entry.id   03658c272910b2436fba20696382204c
#
_cell.length_a   1.000
_cell.length_b   1.000
_cell.length_c   1.000
_cell.angle_alpha   90.00
_cell.angle_beta   90.00
_cell.angle_gamma   90.00
#
_symmetry.space_group_name_H-M   'P 1'
#
loop_
_entity.id
_entity.type
_entity.pdbx_description
1 polymer ?
#
loop_
_entity_poly.entity_id
_entity_poly.type
_entity_poly.pdbx_seq_one_letter_code
_entity_poly.pdbx_strand_id
1 'polypeptide(L)'
;VIASDNCKIMFIDCIRLNTMCQKTCENHKKIIYNLLGVVSEKNIALNEKIEFLSKRTTREKLLSYLYSCALKSGSRTFTIPFDRQELADFLCVERSAMSAVISRLREENIIKSDKNRFTIVGG
;
A
#
# COMPACT_ATOMS: atom_id res chain seq x y z
N VAL A 1 18.70 -0.96 4.46
CA VAL A 1 17.92 0.29 4.68
C VAL A 1 18.90 1.44 4.65
N ILE A 2 18.67 2.41 3.78
CA ILE A 2 19.52 3.62 3.65
C ILE A 2 18.64 4.81 4.01
N ALA A 3 19.15 5.69 4.88
CA ALA A 3 18.48 6.94 5.19
C ALA A 3 18.69 7.94 4.02
N SER A 4 17.62 8.50 3.50
CA SER A 4 17.66 9.50 2.41
C SER A 4 17.82 10.92 2.94
N ASP A 5 17.69 11.13 4.25
CA ASP A 5 17.81 12.42 4.93
C ASP A 5 18.17 12.19 6.42
N ASN A 6 18.34 13.28 7.18
CA ASN A 6 18.61 13.23 8.61
C ASN A 6 17.46 12.52 9.35
N CYS A 7 17.74 11.35 9.93
CA CYS A 7 16.76 10.51 10.62
C CYS A 7 17.12 10.37 12.10
N LYS A 8 16.10 10.31 12.97
CA LYS A 8 16.23 9.79 14.32
C LYS A 8 15.72 8.35 14.33
N ILE A 9 16.56 7.40 14.75
CA ILE A 9 16.21 5.97 14.77
C ILE A 9 16.14 5.52 16.22
N MET A 10 15.09 4.80 16.56
CA MET A 10 14.92 4.14 17.84
C MET A 10 14.89 2.62 17.62
N PHE A 11 15.81 1.90 18.28
CA PHE A 11 15.80 0.45 18.30
C PHE A 11 15.02 -0.04 19.52
N ILE A 12 14.06 -0.92 19.30
CA ILE A 12 13.23 -1.50 20.35
C ILE A 12 13.47 -3.01 20.38
N ASP A 13 13.98 -3.52 21.50
CA ASP A 13 14.09 -4.96 21.73
C ASP A 13 12.73 -5.50 22.20
N CYS A 14 11.95 -6.06 21.27
CA CYS A 14 10.63 -6.59 21.54
C CYS A 14 10.63 -7.79 22.50
N ILE A 15 11.74 -8.54 22.58
CA ILE A 15 11.88 -9.68 23.51
C ILE A 15 11.98 -9.16 24.93
N ARG A 16 12.82 -8.16 25.15
CA ARG A 16 12.97 -7.51 26.46
C ARG A 16 11.72 -6.78 26.92
N LEU A 17 10.95 -6.17 26.01
CA LEU A 17 9.69 -5.55 26.35
C LEU A 17 8.73 -6.50 27.04
N ASN A 18 8.78 -7.79 26.70
CA ASN A 18 7.88 -8.79 27.31
C ASN A 18 8.35 -9.29 28.67
N THR A 19 9.62 -9.09 29.03
CA THR A 19 10.26 -9.66 30.25
C THR A 19 10.55 -8.62 31.34
N MET A 20 10.53 -7.32 31.05
CA MET A 20 11.04 -6.29 31.93
C MET A 20 10.10 -5.84 33.07
N CYS A 21 8.85 -6.26 33.08
CA CYS A 21 7.92 -5.85 34.14
C CYS A 21 7.23 -7.04 34.80
N GLN A 22 7.64 -7.39 36.01
CA GLN A 22 6.90 -8.31 36.88
C GLN A 22 5.55 -7.70 37.37
N LYS A 23 5.39 -6.38 37.29
CA LYS A 23 4.13 -5.67 37.45
C LYS A 23 3.76 -4.99 36.14
N THR A 24 2.71 -5.46 35.53
CA THR A 24 2.15 -4.90 34.28
C THR A 24 1.82 -3.42 34.46
N CYS A 25 2.76 -2.52 34.13
CA CYS A 25 2.48 -1.09 34.23
C CYS A 25 1.68 -0.60 33.01
N GLU A 26 0.85 0.39 33.18
CA GLU A 26 -0.01 0.95 32.12
C GLU A 26 0.79 1.43 30.91
N ASN A 27 1.99 1.97 31.11
CA ASN A 27 2.86 2.40 30.02
C ASN A 27 3.36 1.23 29.16
N HIS A 28 3.69 0.08 29.75
CA HIS A 28 4.07 -1.13 29.02
C HIS A 28 2.91 -1.67 28.18
N LYS A 29 1.72 -1.76 28.74
CA LYS A 29 0.52 -2.17 28.00
C LYS A 29 0.29 -1.26 26.79
N LYS A 30 0.43 0.04 26.98
CA LYS A 30 0.23 1.04 25.91
C LYS A 30 1.24 0.91 24.78
N ILE A 31 2.51 0.67 25.12
CA ILE A 31 3.58 0.44 24.12
C ILE A 31 3.29 -0.84 23.34
N ILE A 32 2.99 -1.94 24.01
CA ILE A 32 2.70 -3.24 23.38
C ILE A 32 1.47 -3.10 22.46
N TYR A 33 0.42 -2.47 22.93
CA TYR A 33 -0.80 -2.25 22.16
C TYR A 33 -0.53 -1.42 20.89
N ASN A 34 0.22 -0.33 21.01
CA ASN A 34 0.60 0.52 19.86
C ASN A 34 1.49 -0.23 18.85
N LEU A 35 2.48 -1.00 19.34
CA LEU A 35 3.32 -1.83 18.49
C LEU A 35 2.51 -2.89 17.75
N LEU A 36 1.57 -3.54 18.44
CA LEU A 36 0.69 -4.53 17.83
C LEU A 36 -0.16 -3.89 16.72
N GLY A 37 -0.68 -2.68 16.95
CA GLY A 37 -1.39 -1.90 15.94
C GLY A 37 -0.53 -1.65 14.70
N VAL A 38 0.68 -1.13 14.89
CA VAL A 38 1.62 -0.87 13.78
C VAL A 38 1.95 -2.14 12.99
N VAL A 39 2.25 -3.24 13.69
CA VAL A 39 2.56 -4.53 13.05
C VAL A 39 1.34 -5.06 12.28
N SER A 40 0.15 -4.95 12.84
CA SER A 40 -1.08 -5.38 12.18
C SER A 40 -1.36 -4.59 10.91
N GLU A 41 -1.24 -3.26 10.95
CA GLU A 41 -1.38 -2.40 9.76
C GLU A 41 -0.36 -2.75 8.67
N LYS A 42 0.90 -2.96 9.04
CA LYS A 42 1.94 -3.39 8.11
C LYS A 42 1.66 -4.76 7.51
N ASN A 43 1.15 -5.70 8.30
CA ASN A 43 0.77 -7.03 7.83
C ASN A 43 -0.35 -6.95 6.79
N ILE A 44 -1.40 -6.17 7.07
CA ILE A 44 -2.50 -5.94 6.11
C ILE A 44 -1.96 -5.35 4.80
N ALA A 45 -1.14 -4.30 4.87
CA ALA A 45 -0.57 -3.67 3.68
C ALA A 45 0.32 -4.61 2.85
N LEU A 46 1.10 -5.48 3.53
CA LEU A 46 1.92 -6.49 2.87
C LEU A 46 1.06 -7.56 2.20
N ASN A 47 0.01 -8.05 2.85
CA ASN A 47 -0.91 -9.03 2.27
C ASN A 47 -1.61 -8.48 1.03
N GLU A 48 -2.08 -7.23 1.07
CA GLU A 48 -2.66 -6.57 -0.11
C GLU A 48 -1.64 -6.48 -1.25
N LYS A 49 -0.40 -6.07 -0.94
CA LYS A 49 0.66 -6.02 -1.95
C LYS A 49 0.93 -7.38 -2.58
N ILE A 50 0.98 -8.43 -1.78
CA ILE A 50 1.12 -9.80 -2.27
C ILE A 50 -0.06 -10.16 -3.19
N GLU A 51 -1.28 -9.80 -2.83
CA GLU A 51 -2.46 -10.04 -3.65
C GLU A 51 -2.34 -9.35 -5.02
N PHE A 52 -1.93 -8.08 -5.08
CA PHE A 52 -1.72 -7.39 -6.35
C PHE A 52 -0.62 -8.04 -7.18
N LEU A 53 0.50 -8.39 -6.56
CA LEU A 53 1.65 -8.97 -7.24
C LEU A 53 1.42 -10.42 -7.71
N SER A 54 0.52 -11.16 -7.07
CA SER A 54 0.17 -12.53 -7.44
C SER A 54 -0.61 -12.64 -8.75
N LYS A 55 -1.19 -11.53 -9.23
CA LYS A 55 -1.89 -11.50 -10.52
C LYS A 55 -0.90 -11.72 -11.66
N ARG A 56 -1.35 -12.41 -12.72
CA ARG A 56 -0.48 -12.79 -13.84
C ARG A 56 -0.15 -11.63 -14.79
N THR A 57 -1.13 -10.79 -15.05
CA THR A 57 -1.00 -9.74 -16.07
C THR A 57 -0.90 -8.34 -15.45
N THR A 58 -0.21 -7.43 -16.12
CA THR A 58 -0.15 -6.01 -15.75
C THR A 58 -1.54 -5.40 -15.59
N ARG A 59 -2.49 -5.81 -16.44
CA ARG A 59 -3.88 -5.35 -16.38
C ARG A 59 -4.56 -5.77 -15.07
N GLU A 60 -4.44 -7.03 -14.70
CA GLU A 60 -5.03 -7.56 -13.46
C GLU A 60 -4.39 -6.93 -12.23
N LYS A 61 -3.07 -6.79 -12.20
CA LYS A 61 -2.34 -6.12 -11.13
C LYS A 61 -2.86 -4.69 -10.93
N LEU A 62 -2.92 -3.92 -12.01
CA LEU A 62 -3.37 -2.54 -11.98
C LEU A 62 -4.83 -2.42 -11.54
N LEU A 63 -5.74 -3.20 -12.11
CA LEU A 63 -7.16 -3.18 -11.74
C LEU A 63 -7.38 -3.58 -10.29
N SER A 64 -6.71 -4.65 -9.80
CA SER A 64 -6.80 -5.06 -8.41
C SER A 64 -6.38 -3.95 -7.46
N TYR A 65 -5.29 -3.25 -7.76
CA TYR A 65 -4.83 -2.10 -6.99
C TYR A 65 -5.84 -0.93 -7.01
N LEU A 66 -6.33 -0.55 -8.20
CA LEU A 66 -7.29 0.56 -8.34
C LEU A 66 -8.61 0.27 -7.63
N TYR A 67 -9.11 -0.97 -7.70
CA TYR A 67 -10.32 -1.37 -6.96
C TYR A 67 -10.11 -1.30 -5.45
N SER A 68 -8.96 -1.75 -4.95
CA SER A 68 -8.62 -1.61 -3.52
C SER A 68 -8.59 -0.14 -3.08
N CYS A 69 -8.01 0.75 -3.90
CA CYS A 69 -8.01 2.19 -3.63
C CYS A 69 -9.43 2.78 -3.60
N ALA A 70 -10.30 2.38 -4.54
CA ALA A 70 -11.69 2.82 -4.58
C ALA A 70 -12.46 2.37 -3.33
N LEU A 71 -12.28 1.11 -2.91
CA LEU A 71 -12.89 0.58 -1.68
C LEU A 71 -12.45 1.35 -0.43
N LYS A 72 -11.15 1.61 -0.31
CA LYS A 72 -10.59 2.35 0.84
C LYS A 72 -11.05 3.80 0.88
N SER A 73 -11.18 4.44 -0.27
CA SER A 73 -11.66 5.83 -0.35
C SER A 73 -13.17 5.96 -0.21
N GLY A 74 -13.92 4.87 -0.33
CA GLY A 74 -15.39 4.89 -0.37
C GLY A 74 -15.96 5.61 -1.61
N SER A 75 -15.12 5.82 -2.64
CA SER A 75 -15.48 6.60 -3.83
C SER A 75 -14.94 5.94 -5.10
N ARG A 76 -15.72 6.06 -6.19
CA ARG A 76 -15.24 5.64 -7.51
C ARG A 76 -14.15 6.56 -8.07
N THR A 77 -14.01 7.78 -7.54
CA THR A 77 -12.97 8.74 -7.93
C THR A 77 -12.04 8.97 -6.76
N PHE A 78 -10.77 8.71 -6.96
CA PHE A 78 -9.73 8.79 -5.93
C PHE A 78 -8.40 9.22 -6.53
N THR A 79 -7.49 9.65 -5.66
CA THR A 79 -6.11 10.00 -6.02
C THR A 79 -5.17 8.99 -5.38
N ILE A 80 -4.20 8.52 -6.14
CA ILE A 80 -3.15 7.64 -5.63
C ILE A 80 -1.89 8.45 -5.27
N PRO A 81 -1.08 8.01 -4.30
CA PRO A 81 0.11 8.72 -3.88
C PRO A 81 1.30 8.55 -4.83
N PHE A 82 1.14 7.80 -5.90
CA PHE A 82 2.21 7.42 -6.84
C PHE A 82 2.13 8.22 -8.13
N ASP A 83 3.29 8.58 -8.67
CA ASP A 83 3.43 8.91 -10.08
C ASP A 83 3.42 7.65 -10.95
N ARG A 84 3.62 7.79 -12.27
CA ARG A 84 3.58 6.64 -13.21
C ARG A 84 4.77 5.68 -13.02
N GLN A 85 5.94 6.19 -12.68
CA GLN A 85 7.11 5.36 -12.42
C GLN A 85 6.96 4.63 -11.10
N GLU A 86 6.63 5.35 -10.05
CA GLU A 86 6.43 4.79 -8.73
C GLU A 86 5.33 3.71 -8.70
N LEU A 87 4.23 3.92 -9.45
CA LEU A 87 3.17 2.91 -9.56
C LEU A 87 3.66 1.65 -10.29
N ALA A 88 4.45 1.81 -11.35
CA ALA A 88 5.03 0.68 -12.07
C ALA A 88 5.99 -0.12 -11.18
N ASP A 89 6.84 0.58 -10.43
CA ASP A 89 7.76 -0.03 -9.48
C ASP A 89 7.00 -0.74 -8.34
N PHE A 90 5.94 -0.11 -7.83
CA PHE A 90 5.09 -0.70 -6.79
C PHE A 90 4.43 -2.01 -7.23
N LEU A 91 3.95 -2.07 -8.48
CA LEU A 91 3.30 -3.25 -9.07
C LEU A 91 4.30 -4.24 -9.70
N CYS A 92 5.61 -3.94 -9.65
CA CYS A 92 6.66 -4.74 -10.29
C CYS A 92 6.34 -5.03 -11.76
N VAL A 93 6.08 -3.96 -12.53
CA VAL A 93 5.81 -4.01 -13.98
C VAL A 93 6.62 -2.93 -14.69
N GLU A 94 6.82 -3.10 -15.98
CA GLU A 94 7.45 -2.07 -16.79
C GLU A 94 6.51 -0.87 -16.99
N ARG A 95 7.05 0.35 -16.86
CA ARG A 95 6.30 1.61 -17.00
C ARG A 95 5.58 1.73 -18.34
N SER A 96 6.25 1.34 -19.43
CA SER A 96 5.69 1.37 -20.79
C SER A 96 4.49 0.43 -20.91
N ALA A 97 4.63 -0.81 -20.43
CA ALA A 97 3.56 -1.81 -20.40
C ALA A 97 2.35 -1.34 -19.56
N MET A 98 2.61 -0.76 -18.40
CA MET A 98 1.55 -0.20 -17.56
C MET A 98 0.85 0.97 -18.24
N SER A 99 1.58 1.87 -18.88
CA SER A 99 1.00 3.01 -19.61
C SER A 99 0.11 2.55 -20.77
N ALA A 100 0.53 1.54 -21.51
CA ALA A 100 -0.28 0.93 -22.57
C ALA A 100 -1.57 0.31 -22.02
N VAL A 101 -1.51 -0.37 -20.86
CA VAL A 101 -2.68 -0.94 -20.19
C VAL A 101 -3.64 0.17 -19.75
N ILE A 102 -3.14 1.26 -19.18
CA ILE A 102 -3.98 2.41 -18.77
C ILE A 102 -4.71 2.99 -19.98
N SER A 103 -4.02 3.17 -21.12
CA SER A 103 -4.64 3.68 -22.34
C SER A 103 -5.76 2.78 -22.83
N ARG A 104 -5.54 1.45 -22.88
CA ARG A 104 -6.59 0.48 -23.25
C ARG A 104 -7.78 0.50 -22.30
N LEU A 105 -7.54 0.55 -20.99
CA LEU A 105 -8.63 0.62 -20.01
C LEU A 105 -9.46 1.92 -20.14
N ARG A 106 -8.85 3.01 -20.59
CA ARG A 106 -9.55 4.26 -20.90
C ARG A 106 -10.39 4.14 -22.18
N GLU A 107 -9.85 3.54 -23.23
CA GLU A 107 -10.56 3.27 -24.50
C GLU A 107 -11.76 2.35 -24.28
N GLU A 108 -11.61 1.35 -23.43
CA GLU A 108 -12.67 0.43 -23.01
C GLU A 108 -13.70 1.07 -22.04
N ASN A 109 -13.52 2.34 -21.64
CA ASN A 109 -14.34 3.05 -20.66
C ASN A 109 -14.43 2.35 -19.28
N ILE A 110 -13.44 1.57 -18.91
CA ILE A 110 -13.38 0.92 -17.59
C ILE A 110 -12.88 1.91 -16.54
N ILE A 111 -11.89 2.74 -16.93
CA ILE A 111 -11.35 3.79 -16.06
C ILE A 111 -11.25 5.14 -16.80
N LYS A 112 -11.28 6.22 -16.02
CA LYS A 112 -10.75 7.52 -16.43
C LYS A 112 -9.53 7.83 -15.60
N SER A 113 -8.52 8.46 -16.19
CA SER A 113 -7.31 8.85 -15.46
C SER A 113 -6.80 10.21 -15.93
N ASP A 114 -6.44 11.03 -14.96
CA ASP A 114 -5.73 12.28 -15.14
C ASP A 114 -4.58 12.31 -14.12
N LYS A 115 -3.33 12.25 -14.63
CA LYS A 115 -2.13 12.10 -13.80
C LYS A 115 -2.29 10.95 -12.78
N ASN A 116 -2.38 11.29 -11.49
CA ASN A 116 -2.55 10.35 -10.38
C ASN A 116 -4.00 10.21 -9.87
N ARG A 117 -4.95 10.90 -10.53
CA ARG A 117 -6.37 10.79 -10.24
C ARG A 117 -7.02 9.76 -11.14
N PHE A 118 -7.75 8.82 -10.54
CA PHE A 118 -8.45 7.75 -11.24
C PHE A 118 -9.95 7.76 -10.92
N THR A 119 -10.75 7.36 -11.90
CA THR A 119 -12.18 7.11 -11.72
C THR A 119 -12.51 5.75 -12.32
N ILE A 120 -13.15 4.88 -11.57
CA ILE A 120 -13.69 3.61 -12.06
C ILE A 120 -15.07 3.87 -12.63
N VAL A 121 -15.23 3.60 -13.93
CA VAL A 121 -16.46 3.88 -14.69
C VAL A 121 -17.34 2.64 -14.80
N GLY A 122 -16.73 1.49 -15.07
CA GLY A 122 -17.40 0.21 -15.28
C GLY A 122 -17.16 -0.75 -14.12
N GLY A 123 -18.20 -1.40 -13.65
CA GLY A 123 -18.19 -2.47 -12.66
C GLY A 123 -19.61 -2.85 -12.33
#